data_6f52d7a499962e35f60b12971b9257f7
#
_entry.id   6f52d7a499962e35f60b12971b9257f7
#
_cell.length_a   1.000
_cell.length_b   1.000
_cell.length_c   1.000
_cell.angle_alpha   90.00
_cell.angle_beta   90.00
_cell.angle_gamma   90.00
#
_symmetry.space_group_name_H-M   'P 1'
#
loop_
_entity.id
_entity.type
_entity.pdbx_description
1 polymer ?
#
loop_
_entity_poly.entity_id
_entity_poly.type
_entity_poly.pdbx_seq_one_letter_code
_entity_poly.pdbx_strand_id
1 'polypeptide(L)'
;MTEPIITFKNFSFKYDSQAFPTLQDINLTINRGEKILIAGPSGSGKSTIGRCINGLIPNIDTGTITGECLINGKNIKETDLFDLSFTTSTILQDTDSQFIGLTVGEDIAFVLENDCRPQNKIRQTVHRWADELEISHLLKQAPQSLSGGQKQTVALAGVLIDESPILLFDEPLANLDPASGMKTMALIDQIQKELNATVIIIEHRLEEVLSQPIDRVILVNDGKIIADKSPNDLLHQNKLEDIGVRSPLYLTALVKAGVDLDTIPDLTSIEGFA
;
A
#
# COMPACT_ATOMS: atom_id res chain seq x y z
N MET A 1 -9.13 22.88 1.90
CA MET A 1 -7.72 22.64 1.55
C MET A 1 -7.37 21.28 2.11
N THR A 2 -6.94 20.36 1.27
CA THR A 2 -6.51 19.02 1.68
C THR A 2 -5.24 19.16 2.52
N GLU A 3 -5.18 18.48 3.69
CA GLU A 3 -4.06 18.56 4.63
C GLU A 3 -3.01 17.51 4.24
N PRO A 4 -1.73 17.89 3.99
CA PRO A 4 -0.67 16.94 3.73
C PRO A 4 -0.43 16.01 4.92
N ILE A 5 -0.38 14.69 4.68
CA ILE A 5 -0.04 13.69 5.70
C ILE A 5 1.35 13.09 5.45
N ILE A 6 1.79 13.01 4.19
CA ILE A 6 3.13 12.57 3.80
C ILE A 6 3.72 13.63 2.90
N THR A 7 4.97 14.03 3.16
CA THR A 7 5.68 15.01 2.35
C THR A 7 7.15 14.62 2.20
N PHE A 8 7.60 14.45 0.97
CA PHE A 8 9.02 14.37 0.61
C PHE A 8 9.42 15.68 -0.08
N LYS A 9 10.54 16.28 0.35
CA LYS A 9 11.10 17.51 -0.23
C LYS A 9 12.59 17.32 -0.55
N ASN A 10 12.91 17.31 -1.85
CA ASN A 10 14.25 17.08 -2.37
C ASN A 10 14.95 15.89 -1.68
N PHE A 11 14.13 14.84 -1.40
CA PHE A 11 14.54 13.72 -0.58
C PHE A 11 15.36 12.73 -1.40
N SER A 12 16.54 12.38 -0.89
CA SER A 12 17.32 11.29 -1.47
C SER A 12 17.81 10.36 -0.37
N PHE A 13 17.90 9.07 -0.70
CA PHE A 13 18.36 8.04 0.21
C PHE A 13 19.33 7.07 -0.47
N LYS A 14 20.42 6.76 0.22
CA LYS A 14 21.41 5.77 -0.20
C LYS A 14 21.68 4.83 0.95
N TYR A 15 21.41 3.53 0.76
CA TYR A 15 21.81 2.50 1.73
C TYR A 15 23.32 2.46 1.92
N ASP A 16 23.79 2.20 3.14
CA ASP A 16 25.24 2.10 3.42
C ASP A 16 25.91 0.97 2.62
N SER A 17 25.16 -0.07 2.29
CA SER A 17 25.61 -1.22 1.50
C SER A 17 25.68 -0.95 -0.01
N GLN A 18 25.21 0.20 -0.49
CA GLN A 18 25.12 0.52 -1.92
C GLN A 18 26.06 1.66 -2.32
N ALA A 19 26.55 1.60 -3.57
CA ALA A 19 27.41 2.66 -4.12
C ALA A 19 26.63 3.91 -4.56
N PHE A 20 25.38 3.71 -5.03
CA PHE A 20 24.56 4.79 -5.59
C PHE A 20 23.27 4.97 -4.78
N PRO A 21 22.68 6.19 -4.81
CA PRO A 21 21.38 6.44 -4.18
C PRO A 21 20.27 5.55 -4.76
N THR A 22 19.45 4.99 -3.88
CA THR A 22 18.24 4.23 -4.26
C THR A 22 17.07 5.18 -4.56
N LEU A 23 16.99 6.31 -3.83
CA LEU A 23 16.03 7.38 -4.09
C LEU A 23 16.79 8.66 -4.39
N GLN A 24 16.34 9.41 -5.41
CA GLN A 24 17.02 10.61 -5.89
C GLN A 24 15.99 11.73 -6.10
N ASP A 25 16.15 12.81 -5.35
CA ASP A 25 15.38 14.05 -5.47
C ASP A 25 13.85 13.82 -5.51
N ILE A 26 13.37 12.98 -4.60
CA ILE A 26 11.95 12.71 -4.46
C ILE A 26 11.24 13.95 -3.93
N ASN A 27 10.27 14.43 -4.70
CA ASN A 27 9.36 15.50 -4.33
C ASN A 27 7.94 14.95 -4.46
N LEU A 28 7.25 14.72 -3.33
CA LEU A 28 5.95 14.08 -3.26
C LEU A 28 5.15 14.61 -2.09
N THR A 29 3.89 14.93 -2.32
CA THR A 29 2.94 15.24 -1.27
C THR A 29 1.71 14.34 -1.42
N ILE A 30 1.34 13.65 -0.34
CA ILE A 30 0.12 12.85 -0.25
C ILE A 30 -0.75 13.49 0.84
N ASN A 31 -2.03 13.71 0.52
CA ASN A 31 -2.97 14.35 1.43
C ASN A 31 -3.77 13.29 2.21
N ARG A 32 -4.36 13.72 3.33
CA ARG A 32 -5.25 12.86 4.12
C ARG A 32 -6.41 12.33 3.29
N GLY A 33 -6.70 11.03 3.44
CA GLY A 33 -7.79 10.35 2.76
C GLY A 33 -7.54 9.99 1.30
N GLU A 34 -6.38 10.39 0.71
CA GLU A 34 -6.02 9.95 -0.65
C GLU A 34 -5.71 8.45 -0.69
N LYS A 35 -6.12 7.81 -1.78
CA LYS A 35 -5.73 6.44 -2.14
C LYS A 35 -4.77 6.48 -3.33
N ILE A 36 -3.51 6.14 -3.07
CA ILE A 36 -2.39 6.30 -4.00
C ILE A 36 -1.86 4.93 -4.40
N LEU A 37 -1.63 4.75 -5.70
CA LEU A 37 -0.85 3.65 -6.23
C LEU A 37 0.57 4.13 -6.55
N ILE A 38 1.58 3.45 -5.99
CA ILE A 38 2.98 3.61 -6.38
C ILE A 38 3.37 2.42 -7.25
N ALA A 39 3.64 2.67 -8.53
CA ALA A 39 3.98 1.65 -9.50
C ALA A 39 5.35 1.92 -10.15
N GLY A 40 5.93 0.90 -10.77
CA GLY A 40 7.24 0.98 -11.42
C GLY A 40 7.90 -0.38 -11.54
N PRO A 41 8.98 -0.52 -12.30
CA PRO A 41 9.69 -1.79 -12.45
C PRO A 41 10.29 -2.28 -11.13
N SER A 42 10.66 -3.55 -11.07
CA SER A 42 11.37 -4.11 -9.91
C SER A 42 12.69 -3.37 -9.70
N GLY A 43 13.03 -3.08 -8.45
CA GLY A 43 14.25 -2.35 -8.08
C GLY A 43 14.19 -0.83 -8.32
N SER A 44 13.06 -0.25 -8.75
CA SER A 44 12.95 1.19 -9.01
C SER A 44 12.95 2.08 -7.76
N GLY A 45 12.84 1.52 -6.54
CA GLY A 45 12.83 2.27 -5.29
C GLY A 45 11.46 2.36 -4.59
N LYS A 46 10.40 1.72 -5.11
CA LYS A 46 9.04 1.76 -4.52
C LYS A 46 8.99 1.32 -3.06
N SER A 47 9.49 0.12 -2.76
CA SER A 47 9.52 -0.39 -1.39
C SER A 47 10.43 0.45 -0.48
N THR A 48 11.46 1.12 -1.03
CA THR A 48 12.27 2.07 -0.27
C THR A 48 11.46 3.31 0.11
N ILE A 49 10.57 3.82 -0.77
CA ILE A 49 9.61 4.87 -0.41
C ILE A 49 8.69 4.37 0.72
N GLY A 50 8.14 3.15 0.59
CA GLY A 50 7.35 2.53 1.64
C GLY A 50 8.08 2.43 2.98
N ARG A 51 9.37 2.04 2.96
CA ARG A 51 10.22 1.95 4.16
C ARG A 51 10.53 3.31 4.80
N CYS A 52 10.50 4.39 4.04
CA CYS A 52 10.52 5.75 4.61
C CYS A 52 9.19 6.09 5.29
N ILE A 53 8.06 5.73 4.67
CA ILE A 53 6.72 6.03 5.17
C ILE A 53 6.42 5.29 6.48
N ASN A 54 6.83 4.03 6.61
CA ASN A 54 6.62 3.23 7.82
C ASN A 54 7.72 3.36 8.86
N GLY A 55 8.73 4.21 8.62
CA GLY A 55 9.79 4.51 9.59
C GLY A 55 10.90 3.47 9.70
N LEU A 56 10.91 2.41 8.87
CA LEU A 56 12.04 1.47 8.83
C LEU A 56 13.32 2.18 8.39
N ILE A 57 13.23 3.18 7.53
CA ILE A 57 14.28 4.13 7.22
C ILE A 57 14.03 5.41 8.05
N PRO A 58 14.97 5.89 8.85
CA PRO A 58 16.34 5.39 9.07
C PRO A 58 16.49 4.46 10.29
N ASN A 59 15.40 4.08 10.96
CA ASN A 59 15.47 3.43 12.28
C ASN A 59 16.08 2.01 12.24
N ILE A 60 15.83 1.25 11.18
CA ILE A 60 16.32 -0.11 10.97
C ILE A 60 17.29 -0.15 9.79
N ASP A 61 16.89 0.43 8.67
CA ASP A 61 17.72 0.49 7.47
C ASP A 61 18.59 1.74 7.49
N THR A 62 19.87 1.53 7.69
CA THR A 62 20.84 2.62 7.78
C THR A 62 21.30 3.11 6.41
N GLY A 63 21.58 4.40 6.33
CA GLY A 63 22.02 5.02 5.09
C GLY A 63 22.13 6.53 5.20
N THR A 64 22.52 7.14 4.09
CA THR A 64 22.64 8.59 3.99
C THR A 64 21.34 9.19 3.45
N ILE A 65 20.75 10.13 4.21
CA ILE A 65 19.54 10.87 3.84
C ILE A 65 19.89 12.33 3.58
N THR A 66 19.43 12.86 2.45
CA THR A 66 19.39 14.32 2.18
C THR A 66 17.93 14.75 1.94
N GLY A 67 17.65 16.04 2.14
CA GLY A 67 16.28 16.57 2.08
C GLY A 67 15.45 16.20 3.30
N GLU A 68 14.13 16.29 3.17
CA GLU A 68 13.15 16.04 4.22
C GLU A 68 12.13 14.97 3.82
N CYS A 69 11.74 14.15 4.80
CA CYS A 69 10.54 13.31 4.73
C CYS A 69 9.73 13.54 6.02
N LEU A 70 8.49 14.00 5.86
CA LEU A 70 7.58 14.28 6.95
C LEU A 70 6.40 13.30 6.88
N ILE A 71 6.14 12.61 7.97
CA ILE A 71 4.98 11.72 8.15
C ILE A 71 4.11 12.30 9.25
N ASN A 72 2.90 12.67 8.92
CA ASN A 72 1.96 13.35 9.83
C ASN A 72 2.62 14.58 10.52
N GLY A 73 3.40 15.35 9.74
CA GLY A 73 4.13 16.52 10.22
C GLY A 73 5.42 16.25 10.99
N LYS A 74 5.75 14.99 11.30
CA LYS A 74 6.97 14.59 12.01
C LYS A 74 8.07 14.19 11.01
N ASN A 75 9.31 14.68 11.23
CA ASN A 75 10.44 14.31 10.38
C ASN A 75 10.94 12.90 10.76
N ILE A 76 11.08 12.01 9.77
CA ILE A 76 11.53 10.61 10.00
C ILE A 76 12.94 10.52 10.62
N LYS A 77 13.79 11.54 10.44
CA LYS A 77 15.12 11.59 11.06
C LYS A 77 15.09 11.84 12.57
N GLU A 78 14.00 12.40 13.08
CA GLU A 78 13.84 12.86 14.46
C GLU A 78 12.79 12.05 15.22
N THR A 79 12.14 11.12 14.53
CA THR A 79 11.03 10.34 15.08
C THR A 79 11.45 8.87 15.14
N ASP A 80 11.29 8.24 16.30
CA ASP A 80 11.58 6.83 16.44
C ASP A 80 10.50 5.94 15.79
N LEU A 81 10.82 4.66 15.63
CA LEU A 81 9.94 3.69 14.99
C LEU A 81 8.64 3.49 15.78
N PHE A 82 8.71 3.54 17.11
CA PHE A 82 7.55 3.36 17.97
C PHE A 82 6.54 4.50 17.79
N ASP A 83 7.00 5.74 17.73
CA ASP A 83 6.15 6.91 17.46
C ASP A 83 5.50 6.88 16.08
N LEU A 84 6.22 6.34 15.07
CA LEU A 84 5.71 6.22 13.70
C LEU A 84 4.70 5.07 13.55
N SER A 85 4.82 4.01 14.36
CA SER A 85 3.90 2.87 14.33
C SER A 85 2.45 3.26 14.64
N PHE A 86 2.21 4.28 15.46
CA PHE A 86 0.86 4.83 15.69
C PHE A 86 0.30 5.65 14.51
N THR A 87 1.12 5.90 13.51
CA THR A 87 0.72 6.72 12.35
C THR A 87 0.57 5.89 11.08
N THR A 88 1.39 4.84 10.94
CA THR A 88 1.44 4.02 9.73
C THR A 88 1.39 2.54 10.08
N SER A 89 0.33 1.87 9.65
CA SER A 89 0.23 0.42 9.68
C SER A 89 0.58 -0.16 8.32
N THR A 90 1.33 -1.27 8.30
CA THR A 90 1.89 -1.84 7.07
C THR A 90 1.54 -3.31 6.89
N ILE A 91 1.06 -3.68 5.71
CA ILE A 91 1.04 -5.07 5.24
C ILE A 91 2.25 -5.28 4.33
N LEU A 92 3.08 -6.26 4.69
CA LEU A 92 4.27 -6.64 3.93
C LEU A 92 3.93 -7.68 2.86
N GLN A 93 4.80 -7.78 1.84
CA GLN A 93 4.73 -8.73 0.73
C GLN A 93 4.61 -10.20 1.20
N ASP A 94 5.35 -10.58 2.22
CA ASP A 94 5.31 -11.91 2.82
C ASP A 94 4.42 -11.90 4.08
N THR A 95 3.14 -12.21 3.88
CA THR A 95 2.18 -12.29 4.98
C THR A 95 2.45 -13.45 5.95
N ASP A 96 3.10 -14.54 5.49
CA ASP A 96 3.42 -15.67 6.35
C ASP A 96 4.44 -15.33 7.43
N SER A 97 5.37 -14.44 7.13
CA SER A 97 6.38 -13.96 8.08
C SER A 97 5.84 -12.96 9.10
N GLN A 98 4.63 -12.46 8.92
CA GLN A 98 4.00 -11.50 9.83
C GLN A 98 3.30 -12.16 11.03
N PHE A 99 2.91 -13.43 10.92
CA PHE A 99 2.16 -14.11 11.98
C PHE A 99 3.03 -14.45 13.18
N ILE A 100 2.65 -13.91 14.34
CA ILE A 100 3.33 -14.07 15.63
C ILE A 100 2.47 -14.89 16.60
N GLY A 101 1.12 -14.75 16.51
CA GLY A 101 0.16 -15.40 17.36
C GLY A 101 0.08 -16.92 17.14
N LEU A 102 -0.22 -17.68 18.19
CA LEU A 102 -0.52 -19.11 18.09
C LEU A 102 -1.88 -19.34 17.45
N THR A 103 -2.80 -18.41 17.63
CA THR A 103 -4.13 -18.39 17.02
C THR A 103 -4.33 -17.09 16.25
N VAL A 104 -5.25 -17.10 15.29
CA VAL A 104 -5.69 -15.91 14.55
C VAL A 104 -6.13 -14.78 15.49
N GLY A 105 -6.89 -15.13 16.54
CA GLY A 105 -7.36 -14.13 17.50
C GLY A 105 -6.24 -13.48 18.30
N GLU A 106 -5.20 -14.23 18.67
CA GLU A 106 -4.00 -13.72 19.35
C GLU A 106 -3.16 -12.87 18.40
N ASP A 107 -3.05 -13.29 17.14
CA ASP A 107 -2.29 -12.56 16.14
C ASP A 107 -2.91 -11.17 15.87
N ILE A 108 -4.23 -11.12 15.63
CA ILE A 108 -4.95 -9.87 15.46
C ILE A 108 -4.86 -8.98 16.70
N ALA A 109 -4.91 -9.57 17.92
CA ALA A 109 -4.85 -8.82 19.17
C ALA A 109 -3.46 -8.21 19.47
N PHE A 110 -2.41 -8.72 18.87
CA PHE A 110 -1.01 -8.48 19.23
C PHE A 110 -0.64 -6.99 19.33
N VAL A 111 -1.06 -6.17 18.37
CA VAL A 111 -0.79 -4.73 18.36
C VAL A 111 -1.42 -4.05 19.57
N LEU A 112 -2.70 -4.34 19.87
CA LEU A 112 -3.41 -3.74 21.00
C LEU A 112 -2.88 -4.22 22.37
N GLU A 113 -2.31 -5.43 22.42
CA GLU A 113 -1.63 -5.94 23.62
C GLU A 113 -0.33 -5.19 23.86
N ASN A 114 0.46 -4.93 22.81
CA ASN A 114 1.67 -4.11 22.89
C ASN A 114 1.37 -2.67 23.33
N ASP A 115 0.21 -2.13 22.93
CA ASP A 115 -0.28 -0.82 23.34
C ASP A 115 -0.83 -0.81 24.79
N CYS A 116 -0.75 -1.94 25.48
CA CYS A 116 -1.30 -2.10 26.84
C CYS A 116 -2.78 -1.73 26.95
N ARG A 117 -3.59 -1.98 25.91
CA ARG A 117 -5.03 -1.71 25.92
C ARG A 117 -5.75 -2.64 26.90
N PRO A 118 -6.84 -2.20 27.55
CA PRO A 118 -7.63 -3.06 28.43
C PRO A 118 -8.17 -4.29 27.72
N GLN A 119 -8.05 -5.47 28.35
CA GLN A 119 -8.40 -6.78 27.76
C GLN A 119 -9.84 -6.86 27.22
N ASN A 120 -10.80 -6.19 27.87
CA ASN A 120 -12.18 -6.13 27.38
C ASN A 120 -12.29 -5.34 26.07
N LYS A 121 -11.49 -4.29 25.88
CA LYS A 121 -11.43 -3.51 24.64
C LYS A 121 -10.78 -4.30 23.53
N ILE A 122 -9.65 -4.98 23.82
CA ILE A 122 -8.98 -5.85 22.85
C ILE A 122 -9.98 -6.87 22.30
N ARG A 123 -10.67 -7.62 23.18
CA ARG A 123 -11.66 -8.61 22.75
C ARG A 123 -12.77 -8.01 21.89
N GLN A 124 -13.32 -6.87 22.29
CA GLN A 124 -14.36 -6.18 21.52
C GLN A 124 -13.87 -5.81 20.13
N THR A 125 -12.67 -5.23 20.02
CA THR A 125 -12.11 -4.77 18.73
C THR A 125 -11.75 -5.95 17.83
N VAL A 126 -11.14 -7.02 18.39
CA VAL A 126 -10.85 -8.26 17.64
C VAL A 126 -12.13 -8.87 17.07
N HIS A 127 -13.20 -8.99 17.87
CA HIS A 127 -14.46 -9.56 17.38
C HIS A 127 -15.10 -8.66 16.33
N ARG A 128 -15.12 -7.33 16.52
CA ARG A 128 -15.65 -6.40 15.54
C ARG A 128 -14.98 -6.58 14.16
N TRP A 129 -13.64 -6.54 14.10
CA TRP A 129 -12.92 -6.69 12.86
C TRP A 129 -13.03 -8.12 12.28
N ALA A 130 -13.08 -9.13 13.13
CA ALA A 130 -13.29 -10.50 12.67
C ALA A 130 -14.68 -10.71 12.05
N ASP A 131 -15.71 -10.08 12.60
CA ASP A 131 -17.07 -10.10 12.04
C ASP A 131 -17.14 -9.31 10.73
N GLU A 132 -16.57 -8.10 10.70
CA GLU A 132 -16.51 -7.23 9.50
C GLU A 132 -15.83 -7.92 8.32
N LEU A 133 -14.74 -8.65 8.59
CA LEU A 133 -13.95 -9.37 7.59
C LEU A 133 -14.43 -10.82 7.37
N GLU A 134 -15.54 -11.22 7.98
CA GLU A 134 -16.13 -12.57 7.89
C GLU A 134 -15.19 -13.71 8.33
N ILE A 135 -14.22 -13.42 9.21
CA ILE A 135 -13.21 -14.39 9.70
C ILE A 135 -13.42 -14.84 11.15
N SER A 136 -14.56 -14.54 11.78
CA SER A 136 -14.86 -14.93 13.16
C SER A 136 -14.73 -16.44 13.41
N HIS A 137 -15.02 -17.25 12.39
CA HIS A 137 -14.87 -18.70 12.42
C HIS A 137 -13.41 -19.19 12.43
N LEU A 138 -12.44 -18.31 12.12
CA LEU A 138 -11.01 -18.59 12.06
C LEU A 138 -10.28 -18.25 13.37
N LEU A 139 -10.87 -17.45 14.27
CA LEU A 139 -10.19 -16.87 15.44
C LEU A 139 -9.44 -17.88 16.32
N LYS A 140 -9.90 -19.13 16.35
CA LYS A 140 -9.30 -20.21 17.17
C LYS A 140 -8.32 -21.09 16.38
N GLN A 141 -8.17 -20.86 15.09
CA GLN A 141 -7.29 -21.66 14.24
C GLN A 141 -5.86 -21.09 14.31
N ALA A 142 -4.88 -21.97 14.06
CA ALA A 142 -3.48 -21.54 13.88
C ALA A 142 -3.33 -20.87 12.52
N PRO A 143 -2.65 -19.71 12.40
CA PRO A 143 -2.45 -19.02 11.13
C PRO A 143 -1.84 -19.90 10.03
N GLN A 144 -0.95 -20.83 10.40
CA GLN A 144 -0.30 -21.76 9.47
C GLN A 144 -1.27 -22.73 8.78
N SER A 145 -2.46 -22.98 9.36
CA SER A 145 -3.48 -23.87 8.80
C SER A 145 -4.39 -23.21 7.77
N LEU A 146 -4.27 -21.91 7.59
CA LEU A 146 -5.13 -21.11 6.73
C LEU A 146 -4.72 -21.21 5.25
N SER A 147 -5.70 -21.05 4.34
CA SER A 147 -5.43 -20.84 2.92
C SER A 147 -4.78 -19.46 2.68
N GLY A 148 -4.12 -19.27 1.53
CA GLY A 148 -3.47 -18.00 1.20
C GLY A 148 -4.41 -16.79 1.28
N GLY A 149 -5.64 -16.90 0.76
CA GLY A 149 -6.63 -15.83 0.86
C GLY A 149 -7.08 -15.55 2.30
N GLN A 150 -7.26 -16.60 3.13
CA GLN A 150 -7.57 -16.44 4.54
C GLN A 150 -6.43 -15.76 5.30
N LYS A 151 -5.19 -16.13 5.04
CA LYS A 151 -3.99 -15.50 5.61
C LYS A 151 -3.96 -14.00 5.28
N GLN A 152 -4.24 -13.65 4.04
CA GLN A 152 -4.31 -12.25 3.60
C GLN A 152 -5.37 -11.48 4.38
N THR A 153 -6.58 -12.03 4.54
CA THR A 153 -7.66 -11.37 5.29
C THR A 153 -7.30 -11.24 6.77
N VAL A 154 -6.65 -12.24 7.37
CA VAL A 154 -6.19 -12.17 8.77
C VAL A 154 -5.08 -11.12 8.94
N ALA A 155 -4.12 -11.05 8.01
CA ALA A 155 -3.08 -10.01 8.03
C ALA A 155 -3.69 -8.60 7.90
N LEU A 156 -4.71 -8.44 7.04
CA LEU A 156 -5.51 -7.21 6.98
C LEU A 156 -6.12 -6.87 8.34
N ALA A 157 -6.78 -7.82 8.99
CA ALA A 157 -7.38 -7.61 10.32
C ALA A 157 -6.35 -7.11 11.34
N GLY A 158 -5.15 -7.71 11.37
CA GLY A 158 -4.06 -7.33 12.27
C GLY A 158 -3.54 -5.92 12.03
N VAL A 159 -3.61 -5.42 10.79
CA VAL A 159 -3.20 -4.05 10.45
C VAL A 159 -4.31 -3.03 10.73
N LEU A 160 -5.57 -3.42 10.51
CA LEU A 160 -6.72 -2.54 10.66
C LEU A 160 -7.11 -2.27 12.11
N ILE A 161 -6.78 -3.21 12.99
CA ILE A 161 -7.18 -3.14 14.41
C ILE A 161 -6.64 -1.91 15.13
N ASP A 162 -5.53 -1.35 14.65
CA ASP A 162 -4.88 -0.15 15.19
C ASP A 162 -5.53 1.16 14.70
N GLU A 163 -6.37 1.10 13.66
CA GLU A 163 -7.06 2.27 13.06
C GLU A 163 -6.10 3.41 12.71
N SER A 164 -4.89 3.08 12.25
CA SER A 164 -3.87 4.05 11.86
C SER A 164 -4.33 4.96 10.72
N PRO A 165 -3.97 6.26 10.74
CA PRO A 165 -4.37 7.20 9.69
C PRO A 165 -3.72 6.93 8.32
N ILE A 166 -2.63 6.16 8.28
CA ILE A 166 -1.96 5.73 7.05
C ILE A 166 -1.93 4.20 7.00
N LEU A 167 -2.43 3.63 5.91
CA LEU A 167 -2.35 2.20 5.61
C LEU A 167 -1.44 2.00 4.41
N LEU A 168 -0.33 1.30 4.61
CA LEU A 168 0.66 1.00 3.58
C LEU A 168 0.57 -0.49 3.21
N PHE A 169 0.36 -0.76 1.94
CA PHE A 169 0.28 -2.10 1.37
C PHE A 169 1.45 -2.29 0.40
N ASP A 170 2.43 -3.12 0.76
CA ASP A 170 3.58 -3.43 -0.11
C ASP A 170 3.36 -4.79 -0.78
N GLU A 171 2.99 -4.76 -2.06
CA GLU A 171 2.62 -5.90 -2.91
C GLU A 171 1.50 -6.80 -2.32
N PRO A 172 0.35 -6.22 -1.93
CA PRO A 172 -0.72 -6.96 -1.26
C PRO A 172 -1.38 -8.03 -2.14
N LEU A 173 -1.12 -8.02 -3.44
CA LEU A 173 -1.65 -8.98 -4.41
C LEU A 173 -0.67 -10.11 -4.73
N ALA A 174 0.53 -10.11 -4.12
CA ALA A 174 1.49 -11.18 -4.30
C ALA A 174 0.87 -12.53 -3.91
N ASN A 175 1.14 -13.56 -4.71
CA ASN A 175 0.63 -14.93 -4.50
C ASN A 175 -0.90 -15.10 -4.55
N LEU A 176 -1.68 -14.09 -4.95
CA LEU A 176 -3.11 -14.19 -5.16
C LEU A 176 -3.44 -14.43 -6.65
N ASP A 177 -4.46 -15.26 -6.90
CA ASP A 177 -5.08 -15.30 -8.22
C ASP A 177 -5.83 -13.99 -8.53
N PRO A 178 -6.12 -13.66 -9.79
CA PRO A 178 -6.75 -12.39 -10.16
C PRO A 178 -8.09 -12.13 -9.46
N ALA A 179 -8.92 -13.15 -9.27
CA ALA A 179 -10.22 -12.99 -8.62
C ALA A 179 -10.08 -12.69 -7.13
N SER A 180 -9.12 -13.35 -6.45
CA SER A 180 -8.76 -13.05 -5.06
C SER A 180 -8.13 -11.66 -4.93
N GLY A 181 -7.30 -11.26 -5.90
CA GLY A 181 -6.73 -9.91 -5.96
C GLY A 181 -7.79 -8.81 -6.03
N MET A 182 -8.80 -8.96 -6.90
CA MET A 182 -9.92 -8.01 -7.00
C MET A 182 -10.72 -7.92 -5.70
N LYS A 183 -10.96 -9.06 -5.02
CA LYS A 183 -11.64 -9.07 -3.71
C LYS A 183 -10.83 -8.33 -2.64
N THR A 184 -9.52 -8.54 -2.62
CA THR A 184 -8.61 -7.83 -1.70
C THR A 184 -8.66 -6.33 -1.95
N MET A 185 -8.66 -5.89 -3.21
CA MET A 185 -8.76 -4.47 -3.56
C MET A 185 -10.13 -3.88 -3.15
N ALA A 186 -11.23 -4.61 -3.35
CA ALA A 186 -12.55 -4.18 -2.91
C ALA A 186 -12.61 -4.03 -1.38
N LEU A 187 -11.98 -4.94 -0.64
CA LEU A 187 -11.90 -4.88 0.81
C LEU A 187 -11.06 -3.66 1.27
N ILE A 188 -9.92 -3.40 0.65
CA ILE A 188 -9.09 -2.22 0.93
C ILE A 188 -9.89 -0.93 0.67
N ASP A 189 -10.69 -0.89 -0.40
CA ASP A 189 -11.55 0.25 -0.73
C ASP A 189 -12.63 0.48 0.33
N GLN A 190 -13.31 -0.57 0.77
CA GLN A 190 -14.29 -0.51 1.85
C GLN A 190 -13.67 0.05 3.13
N ILE A 191 -12.55 -0.50 3.56
CA ILE A 191 -11.82 -0.11 4.77
C ILE A 191 -11.39 1.36 4.70
N GLN A 192 -10.85 1.79 3.57
CA GLN A 192 -10.44 3.19 3.38
C GLN A 192 -11.61 4.15 3.61
N LYS A 193 -12.80 3.79 3.11
CA LYS A 193 -14.02 4.59 3.29
C LYS A 193 -14.50 4.61 4.74
N GLU A 194 -14.45 3.48 5.43
CA GLU A 194 -14.88 3.37 6.84
C GLU A 194 -13.97 4.14 7.79
N LEU A 195 -12.66 4.01 7.63
CA LEU A 195 -11.66 4.65 8.48
C LEU A 195 -11.31 6.07 8.04
N ASN A 196 -11.72 6.48 6.83
CA ASN A 196 -11.23 7.70 6.18
C ASN A 196 -9.69 7.78 6.19
N ALA A 197 -9.03 6.62 6.05
CA ALA A 197 -7.59 6.50 6.09
C ALA A 197 -6.96 6.91 4.76
N THR A 198 -5.69 7.33 4.82
CA THR A 198 -4.84 7.49 3.64
C THR A 198 -4.27 6.13 3.27
N VAL A 199 -4.47 5.70 2.04
CA VAL A 199 -4.05 4.38 1.56
C VAL A 199 -2.93 4.53 0.54
N ILE A 200 -1.82 3.84 0.77
CA ILE A 200 -0.70 3.74 -0.17
C ILE A 200 -0.56 2.27 -0.56
N ILE A 201 -0.67 2.00 -1.86
CA ILE A 201 -0.52 0.68 -2.44
C ILE A 201 0.73 0.70 -3.30
N ILE A 202 1.70 -0.16 -2.99
CA ILE A 202 2.86 -0.41 -3.84
C ILE A 202 2.55 -1.69 -4.61
N GLU A 203 2.36 -1.59 -5.91
CA GLU A 203 1.96 -2.74 -6.73
C GLU A 203 2.43 -2.58 -8.19
N HIS A 204 2.53 -3.72 -8.87
CA HIS A 204 2.83 -3.80 -10.29
C HIS A 204 1.66 -4.34 -11.14
N ARG A 205 0.60 -4.85 -10.49
CA ARG A 205 -0.61 -5.42 -11.10
C ARG A 205 -1.69 -4.36 -11.24
N LEU A 206 -1.50 -3.44 -12.21
CA LEU A 206 -2.37 -2.28 -12.38
C LEU A 206 -3.83 -2.63 -12.61
N GLU A 207 -4.11 -3.70 -13.37
CA GLU A 207 -5.46 -4.10 -13.74
C GLU A 207 -6.34 -4.40 -12.52
N GLU A 208 -5.79 -5.15 -11.56
CA GLU A 208 -6.50 -5.48 -10.34
C GLU A 208 -6.62 -4.28 -9.40
N VAL A 209 -5.57 -3.45 -9.28
CA VAL A 209 -5.60 -2.26 -8.45
C VAL A 209 -6.61 -1.24 -8.98
N LEU A 210 -6.63 -1.01 -10.29
CA LEU A 210 -7.53 -0.08 -10.95
C LEU A 210 -8.98 -0.60 -11.06
N SER A 211 -9.26 -1.82 -10.61
CA SER A 211 -10.64 -2.30 -10.42
C SER A 211 -11.40 -1.53 -9.34
N GLN A 212 -10.67 -0.78 -8.50
CA GLN A 212 -11.24 0.11 -7.50
C GLN A 212 -10.78 1.55 -7.73
N PRO A 213 -11.53 2.55 -7.26
CA PRO A 213 -11.13 3.95 -7.39
C PRO A 213 -9.76 4.22 -6.77
N ILE A 214 -8.86 4.81 -7.54
CA ILE A 214 -7.53 5.29 -7.12
C ILE A 214 -7.45 6.78 -7.48
N ASP A 215 -7.03 7.62 -6.55
CA ASP A 215 -6.97 9.06 -6.78
C ASP A 215 -5.79 9.43 -7.69
N ARG A 216 -4.61 8.85 -7.43
CA ARG A 216 -3.39 9.15 -8.18
C ARG A 216 -2.51 7.91 -8.33
N VAL A 217 -1.80 7.85 -9.44
CA VAL A 217 -0.73 6.87 -9.70
C VAL A 217 0.60 7.60 -9.78
N ILE A 218 1.54 7.14 -8.95
CA ILE A 218 2.90 7.65 -8.90
C ILE A 218 3.81 6.61 -9.53
N LEU A 219 4.43 6.97 -10.66
CA LEU A 219 5.39 6.09 -11.33
C LEU A 219 6.80 6.38 -10.85
N VAL A 220 7.47 5.33 -10.39
CA VAL A 220 8.86 5.40 -9.92
C VAL A 220 9.75 4.59 -10.86
N ASN A 221 10.80 5.21 -11.35
CA ASN A 221 11.84 4.54 -12.13
C ASN A 221 13.22 5.08 -11.76
N ASP A 222 14.21 4.19 -11.64
CA ASP A 222 15.60 4.52 -11.28
C ASP A 222 15.72 5.49 -10.08
N GLY A 223 14.90 5.25 -9.06
CA GLY A 223 14.89 6.05 -7.83
C GLY A 223 14.27 7.43 -7.95
N LYS A 224 13.56 7.73 -9.04
CA LYS A 224 12.91 9.04 -9.28
C LYS A 224 11.42 8.88 -9.55
N ILE A 225 10.64 9.89 -9.18
CA ILE A 225 9.25 10.00 -9.63
C ILE A 225 9.26 10.54 -11.06
N ILE A 226 8.73 9.76 -11.99
CA ILE A 226 8.66 10.11 -13.41
C ILE A 226 7.25 10.53 -13.85
N ALA A 227 6.23 10.18 -13.09
CA ALA A 227 4.87 10.66 -13.26
C ALA A 227 4.10 10.65 -11.93
N ASP A 228 3.18 11.58 -11.80
CA ASP A 228 2.21 11.72 -10.72
C ASP A 228 0.92 12.24 -11.34
N LYS A 229 -0.05 11.33 -11.60
CA LYS A 229 -1.22 11.61 -12.43
C LYS A 229 -2.44 10.84 -11.97
N SER A 230 -3.63 11.27 -12.42
CA SER A 230 -4.82 10.43 -12.33
C SER A 230 -4.62 9.12 -13.10
N PRO A 231 -5.26 8.01 -12.70
CA PRO A 231 -5.17 6.76 -13.44
C PRO A 231 -5.55 6.93 -14.91
N ASN A 232 -6.63 7.64 -15.20
CA ASN A 232 -7.11 7.86 -16.54
C ASN A 232 -6.09 8.61 -17.43
N ASP A 233 -5.53 9.72 -16.92
CA ASP A 233 -4.50 10.49 -17.65
C ASP A 233 -3.24 9.67 -17.91
N LEU A 234 -2.91 8.76 -16.98
CA LEU A 234 -1.76 7.89 -17.14
C LEU A 234 -1.99 6.84 -18.25
N LEU A 235 -3.17 6.21 -18.27
CA LEU A 235 -3.52 5.18 -19.25
C LEU A 235 -3.61 5.75 -20.66
N HIS A 236 -4.15 6.97 -20.85
CA HIS A 236 -4.18 7.66 -22.15
C HIS A 236 -2.79 7.90 -22.74
N GLN A 237 -1.76 8.10 -21.91
CA GLN A 237 -0.40 8.28 -22.41
C GLN A 237 0.20 7.02 -23.07
N ASN A 238 -0.32 5.84 -22.73
CA ASN A 238 0.09 4.54 -23.28
C ASN A 238 1.63 4.31 -23.29
N LYS A 239 2.32 4.73 -22.23
CA LYS A 239 3.79 4.68 -22.09
C LYS A 239 4.28 3.78 -20.95
N LEU A 240 3.39 2.99 -20.35
CA LEU A 240 3.72 2.12 -19.22
C LEU A 240 4.76 1.06 -19.58
N GLU A 241 4.63 0.45 -20.77
CA GLU A 241 5.53 -0.59 -21.22
C GLU A 241 6.94 -0.06 -21.53
N ASP A 242 7.05 1.20 -21.97
CA ASP A 242 8.35 1.86 -22.23
C ASP A 242 9.23 1.95 -20.98
N ILE A 243 8.60 1.98 -19.80
CA ILE A 243 9.27 2.06 -18.49
C ILE A 243 9.26 0.72 -17.74
N GLY A 244 8.88 -0.37 -18.39
CA GLY A 244 8.85 -1.71 -17.79
C GLY A 244 7.68 -1.98 -16.85
N VAL A 245 6.61 -1.18 -16.91
CA VAL A 245 5.36 -1.42 -16.20
C VAL A 245 4.35 -2.03 -17.15
N ARG A 246 3.78 -3.17 -16.76
CA ARG A 246 2.79 -3.87 -17.58
C ARG A 246 1.49 -3.07 -17.67
N SER A 247 1.05 -2.78 -18.89
CA SER A 247 -0.26 -2.20 -19.14
C SER A 247 -1.38 -3.19 -18.81
N PRO A 248 -2.57 -2.72 -18.38
CA PRO A 248 -3.76 -3.56 -18.31
C PRO A 248 -4.02 -4.31 -19.61
N LEU A 249 -4.48 -5.55 -19.53
CA LEU A 249 -4.66 -6.41 -20.70
C LEU A 249 -5.67 -5.83 -21.70
N TYR A 250 -6.77 -5.23 -21.18
CA TYR A 250 -7.76 -4.58 -22.01
C TYR A 250 -7.19 -3.40 -22.79
N LEU A 251 -6.32 -2.58 -22.17
CA LEU A 251 -5.67 -1.46 -22.84
C LEU A 251 -4.76 -1.96 -23.98
N THR A 252 -3.97 -2.99 -23.71
CA THR A 252 -3.13 -3.63 -24.72
C THR A 252 -3.97 -4.19 -25.89
N ALA A 253 -5.15 -4.75 -25.60
CA ALA A 253 -6.07 -5.25 -26.63
C ALA A 253 -6.64 -4.12 -27.50
N LEU A 254 -7.07 -3.01 -26.89
CA LEU A 254 -7.57 -1.83 -27.61
C LEU A 254 -6.52 -1.25 -28.56
N VAL A 255 -5.30 -1.05 -28.07
CA VAL A 255 -4.18 -0.55 -28.87
C VAL A 255 -3.90 -1.47 -30.05
N LYS A 256 -3.86 -2.79 -29.84
CA LYS A 256 -3.66 -3.78 -30.93
C LYS A 256 -4.81 -3.81 -31.95
N ALA A 257 -6.03 -3.51 -31.49
CA ALA A 257 -7.19 -3.39 -32.37
C ALA A 257 -7.23 -2.07 -33.17
N GLY A 258 -6.28 -1.15 -32.92
CA GLY A 258 -6.20 0.14 -33.59
C GLY A 258 -7.25 1.15 -33.09
N VAL A 259 -7.78 0.95 -31.88
CA VAL A 259 -8.73 1.88 -31.28
C VAL A 259 -7.98 3.15 -30.85
N ASP A 260 -8.53 4.29 -31.22
CA ASP A 260 -8.03 5.59 -30.76
C ASP A 260 -8.45 5.81 -29.30
N LEU A 261 -7.48 5.75 -28.38
CA LEU A 261 -7.71 5.88 -26.95
C LEU A 261 -8.31 7.24 -26.56
N ASP A 262 -8.04 8.30 -27.33
CA ASP A 262 -8.58 9.64 -27.08
C ASP A 262 -10.10 9.70 -27.29
N THR A 263 -10.69 8.71 -27.95
CA THR A 263 -12.14 8.60 -28.10
C THR A 263 -12.86 7.99 -26.91
N ILE A 264 -12.11 7.43 -25.95
CA ILE A 264 -12.64 6.76 -24.77
C ILE A 264 -12.49 7.70 -23.56
N PRO A 265 -13.59 8.18 -22.94
CA PRO A 265 -13.52 9.17 -21.87
C PRO A 265 -12.85 8.65 -20.59
N ASP A 266 -13.02 7.35 -20.29
CA ASP A 266 -12.47 6.71 -19.09
C ASP A 266 -11.91 5.33 -19.42
N LEU A 267 -10.59 5.23 -19.28
CA LEU A 267 -9.83 3.99 -19.49
C LEU A 267 -9.64 3.16 -18.21
N THR A 268 -10.13 3.61 -17.07
CA THR A 268 -9.97 2.89 -15.80
C THR A 268 -11.00 1.78 -15.61
N SER A 269 -12.13 1.85 -16.32
CA SER A 269 -13.24 0.90 -16.24
C SER A 269 -13.45 0.17 -17.55
N ILE A 270 -13.60 -1.17 -17.48
CA ILE A 270 -13.95 -2.02 -18.62
C ILE A 270 -15.42 -1.82 -19.06
N GLU A 271 -16.29 -1.32 -18.18
CA GLU A 271 -17.72 -1.16 -18.44
C GLU A 271 -18.03 -0.15 -19.58
N GLY A 272 -17.08 0.71 -19.93
CA GLY A 272 -17.20 1.63 -21.06
C GLY A 272 -16.97 1.00 -22.45
N PHE A 273 -16.68 -0.32 -22.52
CA PHE A 273 -16.34 -1.02 -23.78
C PHE A 273 -17.42 -2.04 -24.23
N ALA A 274 -18.59 -2.09 -23.58
CA ALA A 274 -19.69 -2.98 -23.93
C ALA A 274 -20.67 -2.35 -24.95
#